data_bd39213dfc63355a7d88c051c91f22f0
#
_entry.id   bd39213dfc63355a7d88c051c91f22f0
#
_cell.length_a   1.000
_cell.length_b   1.000
_cell.length_c   1.000
_cell.angle_alpha   90.00
_cell.angle_beta   90.00
_cell.angle_gamma   90.00
#
_symmetry.space_group_name_H-M   'P 1'
#
loop_
_entity.id
_entity.type
_entity.pdbx_description
1 polymer ?
#
loop_
_entity_poly.entity_id
_entity_poly.type
_entity_poly.pdbx_seq_one_letter_code
_entity_poly.pdbx_strand_id
1 'polypeptide(L)'
;RPMTGTGMGYLNANPNEYHITMDYHLDDMKEAFYSLVKMSDGLTECYRPGTFDRWKQSFRYLQEMNPRFIYVWGGGFGYGPKCFGGSYDILGQAHAGLASVTGFHDYVGGHATKHSNWCIDWYSGTQITFGILAAIHWRRKTGLGTMIEFSQVQAATRCLGYAAPLYGRFGIVRQRWGNWDTQLCAHGIILCGKSDFPDAKNPQDRLEARYAMISAFQDEDWKELCAITGMKDLYDKYKSHKERVEAEAQIEIYAALEKWAEDKSRSEVVKVCQDAGLLAEPVCNDREYYENEHWRTRGTVRWMDDPTFGDVLQHGSYSAGLLSKTPRRLFWIWRPVGADNVKIYHELLGYPTSKIEEWYDKAWI
;
A
#
# COMPACT_ATOMS: atom_id res chain seq x y z
N ARG A 1 22.04 -8.30 -4.79
CA ARG A 1 20.97 -8.56 -5.78
C ARG A 1 20.85 -10.05 -5.96
N PRO A 2 19.64 -10.62 -6.06
CA PRO A 2 19.51 -12.05 -6.37
C PRO A 2 20.16 -12.33 -7.72
N MET A 3 20.88 -13.45 -7.82
CA MET A 3 21.60 -13.85 -9.05
C MET A 3 20.66 -14.16 -10.22
N THR A 4 19.36 -14.24 -9.98
CA THR A 4 18.32 -14.52 -10.97
C THR A 4 17.85 -13.28 -11.74
N GLY A 5 18.30 -12.08 -11.41
CA GLY A 5 17.80 -10.83 -11.98
C GLY A 5 16.40 -10.39 -11.49
N THR A 6 15.74 -11.19 -10.65
CA THR A 6 14.42 -10.89 -10.09
C THR A 6 14.53 -9.90 -8.94
N GLY A 7 13.69 -8.86 -8.97
CA GLY A 7 13.64 -7.85 -7.91
C GLY A 7 12.79 -8.30 -6.71
N MET A 8 13.12 -7.85 -5.50
CA MET A 8 12.36 -8.17 -4.28
C MET A 8 10.89 -7.71 -4.37
N GLY A 9 10.61 -6.60 -5.07
CA GLY A 9 9.24 -6.16 -5.33
C GLY A 9 8.41 -7.18 -6.12
N TYR A 10 9.02 -7.86 -7.07
CA TYR A 10 8.36 -8.91 -7.85
C TYR A 10 7.96 -10.11 -6.99
N LEU A 11 8.85 -10.55 -6.10
CA LEU A 11 8.57 -11.62 -5.12
C LEU A 11 7.38 -11.27 -4.22
N ASN A 12 7.29 -10.00 -3.83
CA ASN A 12 6.22 -9.54 -2.95
C ASN A 12 4.87 -9.36 -3.67
N ALA A 13 4.89 -9.03 -4.97
CA ALA A 13 3.68 -8.67 -5.71
C ALA A 13 2.96 -9.86 -6.38
N ASN A 14 3.66 -10.99 -6.62
CA ASN A 14 3.16 -12.08 -7.46
C ASN A 14 3.02 -13.45 -6.74
N PRO A 15 2.52 -13.50 -5.49
CA PRO A 15 2.31 -14.78 -4.82
C PRO A 15 1.11 -15.53 -5.42
N ASN A 16 1.21 -16.86 -5.48
CA ASN A 16 0.16 -17.75 -5.97
C ASN A 16 -0.21 -17.58 -7.46
N GLU A 17 0.64 -16.94 -8.26
CA GLU A 17 0.40 -16.76 -9.69
C GLU A 17 1.18 -17.79 -10.51
N TYR A 18 0.57 -18.31 -11.59
CA TYR A 18 1.26 -19.07 -12.63
C TYR A 18 1.86 -18.09 -13.64
N HIS A 19 3.09 -18.33 -14.07
CA HIS A 19 3.87 -17.44 -14.92
C HIS A 19 4.13 -18.06 -16.28
N ILE A 20 3.52 -17.50 -17.32
CA ILE A 20 3.74 -17.89 -18.71
C ILE A 20 4.37 -16.75 -19.51
N THR A 21 4.99 -17.10 -20.62
CA THR A 21 5.44 -16.17 -21.66
C THR A 21 4.50 -16.24 -22.86
N MET A 22 4.26 -15.10 -23.52
CA MET A 22 3.37 -15.02 -24.67
C MET A 22 3.69 -13.79 -25.52
N ASP A 23 4.04 -13.99 -26.80
CA ASP A 23 4.16 -12.88 -27.74
C ASP A 23 2.79 -12.60 -28.40
N TYR A 24 2.12 -11.56 -27.94
CA TYR A 24 0.79 -11.14 -28.44
C TYR A 24 0.74 -10.71 -29.91
N HIS A 25 1.87 -10.59 -30.60
CA HIS A 25 1.91 -10.24 -32.02
C HIS A 25 1.69 -11.46 -32.91
N LEU A 26 1.88 -12.67 -32.40
CA LEU A 26 1.79 -13.91 -33.12
C LEU A 26 0.37 -14.49 -33.08
N ASP A 27 -0.11 -15.00 -34.22
CA ASP A 27 -1.49 -15.49 -34.31
C ASP A 27 -1.73 -16.73 -33.44
N ASP A 28 -0.79 -17.66 -33.39
CA ASP A 28 -0.86 -18.83 -32.50
C ASP A 28 -1.00 -18.41 -31.02
N MET A 29 -0.30 -17.37 -30.61
CA MET A 29 -0.35 -16.86 -29.24
C MET A 29 -1.64 -16.12 -28.97
N LYS A 30 -2.20 -15.41 -29.95
CA LYS A 30 -3.55 -14.82 -29.83
C LYS A 30 -4.61 -15.90 -29.66
N GLU A 31 -4.52 -17.03 -30.38
CA GLU A 31 -5.45 -18.15 -30.20
C GLU A 31 -5.35 -18.75 -28.81
N ALA A 32 -4.14 -18.92 -28.29
CA ALA A 32 -3.92 -19.37 -26.91
C ALA A 32 -4.50 -18.37 -25.89
N PHE A 33 -4.30 -17.07 -26.09
CA PHE A 33 -4.88 -16.03 -25.27
C PHE A 33 -6.43 -16.08 -25.29
N TYR A 34 -7.04 -16.19 -26.45
CA TYR A 34 -8.50 -16.28 -26.55
C TYR A 34 -9.05 -17.57 -25.93
N SER A 35 -8.28 -18.66 -25.98
CA SER A 35 -8.64 -19.90 -25.28
C SER A 35 -8.62 -19.72 -23.77
N LEU A 36 -7.65 -19.00 -23.22
CA LEU A 36 -7.63 -18.61 -21.81
C LEU A 36 -8.82 -17.71 -21.46
N VAL A 37 -9.15 -16.73 -22.28
CA VAL A 37 -10.30 -15.82 -22.05
C VAL A 37 -11.61 -16.58 -21.94
N LYS A 38 -11.82 -17.59 -22.78
CA LYS A 38 -13.07 -18.38 -22.78
C LYS A 38 -13.30 -19.14 -21.47
N MET A 39 -12.22 -19.52 -20.78
CA MET A 39 -12.29 -20.29 -19.53
C MET A 39 -11.99 -19.47 -18.27
N SER A 40 -11.51 -18.23 -18.41
CA SER A 40 -11.19 -17.36 -17.30
C SER A 40 -12.39 -16.56 -16.82
N ASP A 41 -12.34 -16.14 -15.56
CA ASP A 41 -13.33 -15.22 -14.97
C ASP A 41 -13.17 -13.78 -15.43
N GLY A 42 -11.95 -13.37 -15.75
CA GLY A 42 -11.65 -12.02 -16.17
C GLY A 42 -10.18 -11.76 -16.44
N LEU A 43 -9.86 -10.52 -16.78
CA LEU A 43 -8.52 -10.01 -17.08
C LEU A 43 -8.30 -8.68 -16.36
N THR A 44 -7.11 -8.50 -15.82
CA THR A 44 -6.64 -7.18 -15.36
C THR A 44 -5.43 -6.77 -16.19
N GLU A 45 -5.47 -5.55 -16.72
CA GLU A 45 -4.36 -4.98 -17.47
C GLU A 45 -4.15 -3.50 -17.12
N CYS A 46 -2.93 -2.98 -17.33
CA CYS A 46 -2.55 -1.61 -17.06
C CYS A 46 -1.73 -0.98 -18.21
N TYR A 47 -1.95 -1.44 -19.42
CA TYR A 47 -1.32 -0.87 -20.61
C TYR A 47 -1.87 0.53 -20.92
N ARG A 48 -1.13 1.28 -21.73
CA ARG A 48 -1.60 2.58 -22.20
C ARG A 48 -2.92 2.43 -22.97
N PRO A 49 -3.84 3.41 -22.87
CA PRO A 49 -5.12 3.36 -23.55
C PRO A 49 -4.98 3.03 -25.04
N GLY A 50 -5.86 2.20 -25.55
CA GLY A 50 -5.88 1.76 -26.94
C GLY A 50 -4.87 0.66 -27.31
N THR A 51 -4.01 0.22 -26.38
CA THR A 51 -3.06 -0.88 -26.67
C THR A 51 -3.80 -2.19 -26.89
N PHE A 52 -4.66 -2.58 -25.98
CA PHE A 52 -5.48 -3.79 -26.11
C PHE A 52 -6.53 -3.69 -27.24
N ASP A 53 -6.98 -2.47 -27.58
CA ASP A 53 -7.81 -2.28 -28.77
C ASP A 53 -7.08 -2.60 -30.06
N ARG A 54 -5.83 -2.13 -30.20
CA ARG A 54 -4.99 -2.46 -31.38
C ARG A 54 -4.72 -3.96 -31.50
N TRP A 55 -4.59 -4.66 -30.38
CA TRP A 55 -4.39 -6.11 -30.36
C TRP A 55 -5.69 -6.91 -30.48
N LYS A 56 -6.86 -6.25 -30.55
CA LYS A 56 -8.19 -6.86 -30.51
C LYS A 56 -8.44 -7.67 -29.23
N GLN A 57 -7.91 -7.19 -28.13
CA GLN A 57 -7.98 -7.83 -26.81
C GLN A 57 -8.67 -6.95 -25.75
N SER A 58 -9.26 -5.81 -26.16
CA SER A 58 -10.04 -4.97 -25.24
C SER A 58 -11.40 -5.58 -24.92
N PHE A 59 -12.06 -5.04 -23.91
CA PHE A 59 -13.34 -5.55 -23.40
C PHE A 59 -14.36 -5.82 -24.49
N ARG A 60 -14.52 -4.93 -25.47
CA ARG A 60 -15.50 -5.09 -26.56
C ARG A 60 -15.30 -6.37 -27.40
N TYR A 61 -14.04 -6.82 -27.55
CA TYR A 61 -13.75 -8.07 -28.27
C TYR A 61 -13.91 -9.29 -27.37
N LEU A 62 -13.49 -9.16 -26.11
CA LEU A 62 -13.46 -10.30 -25.19
C LEU A 62 -14.85 -10.65 -24.65
N GLN A 63 -15.75 -9.68 -24.48
CA GLN A 63 -17.11 -9.93 -24.05
C GLN A 63 -17.95 -10.68 -25.11
N GLU A 64 -17.62 -10.55 -26.40
CA GLU A 64 -18.27 -11.34 -27.48
C GLU A 64 -17.92 -12.83 -27.34
N MET A 65 -16.70 -13.14 -26.93
CA MET A 65 -16.22 -14.51 -26.72
C MET A 65 -16.71 -15.10 -25.40
N ASN A 66 -16.77 -14.27 -24.36
CA ASN A 66 -17.21 -14.63 -23.02
C ASN A 66 -18.08 -13.51 -22.43
N PRO A 67 -19.41 -13.54 -22.62
CA PRO A 67 -20.31 -12.50 -22.10
C PRO A 67 -20.28 -12.33 -20.58
N ARG A 68 -19.71 -13.31 -19.87
CA ARG A 68 -19.53 -13.28 -18.40
C ARG A 68 -18.20 -12.67 -17.95
N PHE A 69 -17.35 -12.25 -18.89
CA PHE A 69 -15.97 -11.82 -18.64
C PHE A 69 -15.91 -10.49 -17.89
N ILE A 70 -15.11 -10.45 -16.84
CA ILE A 70 -14.82 -9.23 -16.07
C ILE A 70 -13.52 -8.65 -16.58
N TYR A 71 -13.57 -7.45 -17.11
CA TYR A 71 -12.39 -6.78 -17.64
C TYR A 71 -12.01 -5.60 -16.76
N VAL A 72 -10.76 -5.55 -16.29
CA VAL A 72 -10.24 -4.43 -15.52
C VAL A 72 -9.15 -3.72 -16.33
N TRP A 73 -9.39 -2.46 -16.63
CA TRP A 73 -8.35 -1.58 -17.13
C TRP A 73 -7.90 -0.63 -16.02
N GLY A 74 -6.63 -0.75 -15.61
CA GLY A 74 -5.99 0.09 -14.61
C GLY A 74 -5.16 1.19 -15.25
N GLY A 75 -5.77 2.34 -15.52
CA GLY A 75 -5.06 3.51 -16.06
C GLY A 75 -4.43 4.38 -14.97
N GLY A 76 -3.35 5.09 -15.29
CA GLY A 76 -2.76 6.06 -14.36
C GLY A 76 -3.73 7.19 -14.00
N PHE A 77 -4.33 7.80 -15.01
CA PHE A 77 -5.26 8.92 -14.84
C PHE A 77 -6.74 8.54 -15.09
N GLY A 78 -7.01 7.34 -15.58
CA GLY A 78 -8.34 6.94 -16.00
C GLY A 78 -8.79 7.63 -17.30
N TYR A 79 -10.06 7.43 -17.71
CA TYR A 79 -10.62 8.12 -18.87
C TYR A 79 -10.76 9.62 -18.59
N GLY A 80 -10.47 10.44 -19.59
CA GLY A 80 -10.54 11.88 -19.52
C GLY A 80 -9.42 12.58 -20.29
N PRO A 81 -9.27 13.90 -20.17
CA PRO A 81 -8.29 14.66 -20.94
C PRO A 81 -6.83 14.23 -20.75
N LYS A 82 -6.52 13.55 -19.64
CA LYS A 82 -5.18 13.04 -19.32
C LYS A 82 -5.03 11.53 -19.52
N CYS A 83 -5.97 10.83 -20.13
CA CYS A 83 -5.96 9.36 -20.22
C CYS A 83 -4.70 8.79 -20.87
N PHE A 84 -4.08 9.48 -21.81
CA PHE A 84 -2.83 9.07 -22.46
C PHE A 84 -1.56 9.41 -21.67
N GLY A 85 -1.67 10.10 -20.53
CA GLY A 85 -0.56 10.38 -19.65
C GLY A 85 -0.04 9.11 -18.98
N GLY A 86 1.29 8.91 -19.00
CA GLY A 86 1.93 7.86 -18.20
C GLY A 86 1.87 8.22 -16.72
N SER A 87 1.71 7.23 -15.87
CA SER A 87 1.79 7.39 -14.42
C SER A 87 2.61 6.28 -13.80
N TYR A 88 3.27 6.62 -12.73
CA TYR A 88 3.88 5.73 -11.74
C TYR A 88 3.46 6.24 -10.37
N ASP A 89 3.68 5.46 -9.33
CA ASP A 89 3.30 5.80 -7.96
C ASP A 89 3.61 7.25 -7.58
N ILE A 90 4.86 7.70 -7.74
CA ILE A 90 5.30 9.04 -7.35
C ILE A 90 4.61 10.15 -8.17
N LEU A 91 4.35 9.92 -9.46
CA LEU A 91 3.61 10.86 -10.31
C LEU A 91 2.15 10.96 -9.86
N GLY A 92 1.56 9.82 -9.52
CA GLY A 92 0.22 9.75 -8.97
C GLY A 92 0.09 10.46 -7.63
N GLN A 93 1.05 10.27 -6.71
CA GLN A 93 1.10 10.98 -5.42
C GLN A 93 1.18 12.51 -5.61
N ALA A 94 2.02 12.96 -6.54
CA ALA A 94 2.17 14.38 -6.83
C ALA A 94 0.88 14.98 -7.42
N HIS A 95 0.30 14.31 -8.42
CA HIS A 95 -0.89 14.82 -9.11
C HIS A 95 -2.16 14.75 -8.26
N ALA A 96 -2.29 13.75 -7.42
CA ALA A 96 -3.43 13.63 -6.50
C ALA A 96 -3.40 14.64 -5.36
N GLY A 97 -2.26 15.31 -5.13
CA GLY A 97 -2.10 16.25 -4.01
C GLY A 97 -1.58 15.60 -2.72
N LEU A 98 -1.32 14.27 -2.72
CA LEU A 98 -0.83 13.58 -1.53
C LEU A 98 0.54 14.09 -1.10
N ALA A 99 1.45 14.30 -2.05
CA ALA A 99 2.77 14.85 -1.78
C ALA A 99 2.72 16.30 -1.24
N SER A 100 1.70 17.07 -1.57
CA SER A 100 1.56 18.45 -1.11
C SER A 100 1.17 18.58 0.36
N VAL A 101 0.56 17.53 0.93
CA VAL A 101 0.15 17.47 2.35
C VAL A 101 1.05 16.57 3.19
N THR A 102 2.09 15.98 2.59
CA THR A 102 3.05 15.11 3.26
C THR A 102 4.37 15.84 3.47
N GLY A 103 4.94 15.76 4.67
CA GLY A 103 6.19 16.42 5.05
C GLY A 103 6.00 17.50 6.10
N PHE A 104 7.10 18.08 6.55
CA PHE A 104 7.08 19.20 7.50
C PHE A 104 6.71 20.51 6.82
N HIS A 105 6.24 21.46 7.61
CA HIS A 105 5.87 22.79 7.13
C HIS A 105 7.08 23.59 6.64
N ASP A 106 6.86 24.49 5.67
CA ASP A 106 7.93 25.27 5.05
C ASP A 106 8.67 26.18 6.05
N TYR A 107 8.00 26.70 7.09
CA TYR A 107 8.62 27.55 8.10
C TYR A 107 9.67 26.84 8.97
N VAL A 108 9.66 25.52 9.01
CA VAL A 108 10.72 24.71 9.67
C VAL A 108 11.69 24.09 8.64
N GLY A 109 11.71 24.63 7.42
CA GLY A 109 12.57 24.12 6.35
C GLY A 109 12.07 22.85 5.67
N GLY A 110 10.82 22.48 5.90
CA GLY A 110 10.20 21.35 5.23
C GLY A 110 9.83 21.63 3.78
N HIS A 111 9.53 20.59 3.03
CA HIS A 111 9.09 20.68 1.64
C HIS A 111 8.17 19.51 1.30
N ALA A 112 7.48 19.60 0.16
CA ALA A 112 6.61 18.53 -0.33
C ALA A 112 7.39 17.22 -0.42
N THR A 113 6.86 16.17 0.19
CA THR A 113 7.53 14.88 0.33
C THR A 113 6.61 13.77 -0.18
N LYS A 114 7.17 12.81 -0.91
CA LYS A 114 6.41 11.61 -1.26
C LYS A 114 6.14 10.77 -0.01
N HIS A 115 5.02 10.11 0.02
CA HIS A 115 4.76 9.03 0.97
C HIS A 115 5.66 7.81 0.63
N SER A 116 5.57 6.72 1.39
CA SER A 116 6.39 5.52 1.18
C SER A 116 6.40 5.02 -0.27
N ASN A 117 7.28 4.08 -0.61
CA ASN A 117 7.38 3.52 -1.94
C ASN A 117 6.12 2.73 -2.32
N TRP A 118 5.58 3.01 -3.51
CA TRP A 118 4.45 2.30 -4.14
C TRP A 118 3.17 2.30 -3.30
N CYS A 119 2.99 3.26 -2.40
CA CYS A 119 1.82 3.27 -1.51
C CYS A 119 0.49 3.35 -2.26
N ILE A 120 0.42 4.14 -3.34
CA ILE A 120 -0.79 4.23 -4.14
C ILE A 120 -0.94 3.06 -5.12
N ASP A 121 0.14 2.40 -5.52
CA ASP A 121 0.07 1.16 -6.29
C ASP A 121 -0.60 0.05 -5.48
N TRP A 122 -0.14 -0.17 -4.24
CA TRP A 122 -0.75 -1.13 -3.32
C TRP A 122 -2.20 -0.79 -2.99
N TYR A 123 -2.47 0.49 -2.76
CA TYR A 123 -3.82 0.95 -2.48
C TYR A 123 -4.75 0.76 -3.70
N SER A 124 -4.24 1.03 -4.90
CA SER A 124 -4.93 0.79 -6.16
C SER A 124 -5.29 -0.67 -6.35
N GLY A 125 -4.34 -1.58 -6.11
CA GLY A 125 -4.59 -3.02 -6.16
C GLY A 125 -5.72 -3.48 -5.23
N THR A 126 -5.76 -2.91 -4.02
CA THR A 126 -6.85 -3.18 -3.06
C THR A 126 -8.21 -2.70 -3.59
N GLN A 127 -8.29 -1.51 -4.17
CA GLN A 127 -9.54 -0.97 -4.73
C GLN A 127 -9.98 -1.73 -5.98
N ILE A 128 -9.05 -2.13 -6.85
CA ILE A 128 -9.34 -3.00 -8.00
C ILE A 128 -9.95 -4.32 -7.53
N THR A 129 -9.39 -4.93 -6.49
CA THR A 129 -9.93 -6.16 -5.89
C THR A 129 -11.37 -5.96 -5.41
N PHE A 130 -11.66 -4.83 -4.76
CA PHE A 130 -13.03 -4.49 -4.37
C PHE A 130 -13.97 -4.35 -5.57
N GLY A 131 -13.51 -3.69 -6.65
CA GLY A 131 -14.24 -3.58 -7.90
C GLY A 131 -14.54 -4.94 -8.54
N ILE A 132 -13.57 -5.86 -8.54
CA ILE A 132 -13.74 -7.23 -9.05
C ILE A 132 -14.80 -8.00 -8.23
N LEU A 133 -14.77 -7.89 -6.89
CA LEU A 133 -15.78 -8.53 -6.04
C LEU A 133 -17.18 -8.00 -6.31
N ALA A 134 -17.34 -6.68 -6.52
CA ALA A 134 -18.59 -6.07 -6.93
C ALA A 134 -19.07 -6.57 -8.32
N ALA A 135 -18.15 -6.70 -9.28
CA ALA A 135 -18.44 -7.24 -10.61
C ALA A 135 -18.82 -8.73 -10.58
N ILE A 136 -18.20 -9.52 -9.71
CA ILE A 136 -18.61 -10.92 -9.47
C ILE A 136 -20.04 -10.98 -8.92
N HIS A 137 -20.39 -10.09 -7.99
CA HIS A 137 -21.74 -10.02 -7.45
C HIS A 137 -22.77 -9.61 -8.54
N TRP A 138 -22.46 -8.62 -9.37
CA TRP A 138 -23.24 -8.26 -10.55
C TRP A 138 -23.43 -9.44 -11.50
N ARG A 139 -22.34 -10.13 -11.85
CA ARG A 139 -22.37 -11.30 -12.73
C ARG A 139 -23.24 -12.44 -12.19
N ARG A 140 -23.25 -12.66 -10.87
CA ARG A 140 -24.11 -13.66 -10.23
C ARG A 140 -25.60 -13.34 -10.39
N LYS A 141 -25.96 -12.06 -10.39
CA LYS A 141 -27.35 -11.61 -10.54
C LYS A 141 -27.83 -11.56 -11.99
N THR A 142 -26.96 -11.18 -12.92
CA THR A 142 -27.34 -10.88 -14.31
C THR A 142 -26.91 -11.93 -15.31
N GLY A 143 -25.94 -12.76 -14.95
CA GLY A 143 -25.26 -13.65 -15.90
C GLY A 143 -24.19 -12.97 -16.74
N LEU A 144 -24.06 -11.63 -16.68
CA LEU A 144 -23.15 -10.84 -17.51
C LEU A 144 -21.93 -10.34 -16.75
N GLY A 145 -20.80 -10.29 -17.43
CA GLY A 145 -19.60 -9.59 -16.99
C GLY A 145 -19.73 -8.08 -17.11
N THR A 146 -18.66 -7.38 -16.80
CA THR A 146 -18.60 -5.91 -16.89
C THR A 146 -17.18 -5.45 -17.05
N MET A 147 -17.00 -4.21 -17.52
CA MET A 147 -15.71 -3.52 -17.51
C MET A 147 -15.61 -2.66 -16.24
N ILE A 148 -14.44 -2.72 -15.61
CA ILE A 148 -14.04 -1.85 -14.52
C ILE A 148 -12.92 -0.95 -15.06
N GLU A 149 -13.19 0.33 -15.13
CA GLU A 149 -12.18 1.33 -15.39
C GLU A 149 -11.68 1.87 -14.05
N PHE A 150 -10.37 1.95 -13.88
CA PHE A 150 -9.74 2.33 -12.63
C PHE A 150 -8.63 3.36 -12.86
N SER A 151 -8.57 4.38 -12.00
CA SER A 151 -7.50 5.40 -12.02
C SER A 151 -6.66 5.34 -10.75
N GLN A 152 -5.35 5.10 -10.90
CA GLN A 152 -4.37 5.14 -9.82
C GLN A 152 -4.39 6.50 -9.09
N VAL A 153 -4.40 7.60 -9.83
CA VAL A 153 -4.45 8.96 -9.26
C VAL A 153 -5.75 9.19 -8.49
N GLN A 154 -6.89 8.75 -9.02
CA GLN A 154 -8.16 8.87 -8.33
C GLN A 154 -8.20 8.05 -7.04
N ALA A 155 -7.60 6.86 -7.02
CA ALA A 155 -7.48 6.06 -5.81
C ALA A 155 -6.77 6.83 -4.70
N ALA A 156 -5.67 7.51 -5.02
CA ALA A 156 -4.90 8.31 -4.06
C ALA A 156 -5.72 9.44 -3.42
N THR A 157 -6.76 9.97 -4.09
CA THR A 157 -7.59 11.04 -3.52
C THR A 157 -8.31 10.60 -2.25
N ARG A 158 -8.56 9.30 -2.06
CA ARG A 158 -9.15 8.80 -0.81
C ARG A 158 -8.23 8.99 0.40
N CYS A 159 -6.91 9.00 0.19
CA CYS A 159 -5.93 9.27 1.24
C CYS A 159 -5.90 10.75 1.68
N LEU A 160 -6.56 11.64 0.94
CA LEU A 160 -6.69 13.06 1.30
C LEU A 160 -7.80 13.31 2.35
N GLY A 161 -8.55 12.28 2.76
CA GLY A 161 -9.59 12.39 3.79
C GLY A 161 -10.65 13.44 3.44
N TYR A 162 -10.71 14.50 4.25
CA TYR A 162 -11.72 15.56 4.17
C TYR A 162 -11.28 16.79 3.31
N ALA A 163 -10.20 16.68 2.54
CA ALA A 163 -9.70 17.83 1.74
C ALA A 163 -10.74 18.42 0.79
N ALA A 164 -11.52 17.56 0.11
CA ALA A 164 -12.51 18.01 -0.86
C ALA A 164 -13.65 18.85 -0.22
N PRO A 165 -14.34 18.42 0.85
CA PRO A 165 -15.35 19.25 1.51
C PRO A 165 -14.75 20.50 2.15
N LEU A 166 -13.53 20.44 2.68
CA LEU A 166 -12.86 21.59 3.29
C LEU A 166 -12.60 22.69 2.25
N TYR A 167 -12.02 22.32 1.11
CA TYR A 167 -11.81 23.24 0.01
C TYR A 167 -13.14 23.71 -0.61
N GLY A 168 -14.04 22.81 -0.92
CA GLY A 168 -15.30 23.14 -1.59
C GLY A 168 -16.23 24.03 -0.78
N ARG A 169 -16.23 23.93 0.56
CA ARG A 169 -17.08 24.72 1.43
C ARG A 169 -16.43 26.02 1.92
N PHE A 170 -15.11 25.98 2.18
CA PHE A 170 -14.42 27.07 2.87
C PHE A 170 -13.25 27.65 2.08
N GLY A 171 -12.90 27.10 0.92
CA GLY A 171 -11.74 27.53 0.13
C GLY A 171 -10.39 27.22 0.79
N ILE A 172 -10.37 26.40 1.84
CA ILE A 172 -9.14 26.13 2.61
C ILE A 172 -8.29 25.12 1.88
N VAL A 173 -7.04 25.48 1.60
CA VAL A 173 -6.00 24.61 1.08
C VAL A 173 -5.15 24.12 2.26
N ARG A 174 -5.16 22.80 2.49
CA ARG A 174 -4.42 22.21 3.61
C ARG A 174 -2.92 22.39 3.45
N GLN A 175 -2.25 22.55 4.58
CA GLN A 175 -0.80 22.64 4.69
C GLN A 175 -0.21 21.32 5.18
N ARG A 176 1.12 21.18 5.10
CA ARG A 176 1.89 20.12 5.71
C ARG A 176 2.09 20.40 7.20
N TRP A 177 1.91 19.40 8.03
CA TRP A 177 2.09 19.52 9.49
C TRP A 177 3.09 18.50 10.05
N GLY A 178 3.80 17.77 9.19
CA GLY A 178 4.79 16.81 9.61
C GLY A 178 4.16 15.65 10.38
N ASN A 179 4.57 15.50 11.62
CA ASN A 179 4.21 14.37 12.48
C ASN A 179 2.97 14.60 13.34
N TRP A 180 2.27 15.72 13.18
CA TRP A 180 1.14 16.09 14.02
C TRP A 180 -0.18 16.02 13.25
N ASP A 181 -1.25 15.68 13.97
CA ASP A 181 -2.60 15.80 13.40
C ASP A 181 -3.11 17.23 13.58
N THR A 182 -3.71 17.80 12.53
CA THR A 182 -4.23 19.17 12.55
C THR A 182 -5.55 19.34 13.28
N GLN A 183 -6.20 18.24 13.61
CA GLN A 183 -7.51 18.22 14.27
C GLN A 183 -7.49 17.58 15.66
N LEU A 184 -6.41 16.92 15.99
CA LEU A 184 -6.26 16.20 17.26
C LEU A 184 -4.93 16.59 17.92
N CYS A 185 -4.96 17.09 19.14
CA CYS A 185 -3.76 17.43 19.91
C CYS A 185 -3.97 17.08 21.41
N ALA A 186 -3.03 16.37 22.02
CA ALA A 186 -1.77 15.81 21.55
C ALA A 186 -2.02 14.45 20.87
N HIS A 187 -1.83 14.37 19.54
CA HIS A 187 -1.93 13.16 18.75
C HIS A 187 -0.87 13.23 17.64
N GLY A 188 0.31 12.71 17.93
CA GLY A 188 1.44 12.86 17.00
C GLY A 188 2.70 12.11 17.43
N ILE A 189 3.71 12.18 16.56
CA ILE A 189 5.01 11.55 16.77
C ILE A 189 5.97 12.60 17.31
N ILE A 190 6.69 12.25 18.39
CA ILE A 190 7.74 13.06 19.02
C ILE A 190 9.11 12.40 18.89
N LEU A 191 10.15 13.22 18.93
CA LEU A 191 11.53 12.78 18.98
C LEU A 191 11.99 12.64 20.44
N CYS A 192 12.50 11.45 20.80
CA CYS A 192 13.11 11.16 22.09
C CYS A 192 14.65 11.39 22.01
N GLY A 193 15.25 11.72 23.15
CA GLY A 193 16.69 12.04 23.19
C GLY A 193 17.59 10.82 23.05
N LYS A 194 17.16 9.66 23.55
CA LYS A 194 17.93 8.41 23.48
C LYS A 194 17.33 7.41 22.50
N SER A 195 18.21 6.64 21.88
CA SER A 195 17.81 5.52 21.03
C SER A 195 17.56 4.26 21.88
N ASP A 196 16.58 3.45 21.53
CA ASP A 196 16.42 2.09 22.06
C ASP A 196 17.56 1.15 21.61
N PHE A 197 18.24 1.50 20.51
CA PHE A 197 19.36 0.71 19.95
C PHE A 197 20.66 1.53 19.86
N PRO A 198 21.23 2.01 21.00
CA PRO A 198 22.40 2.88 20.97
C PRO A 198 23.61 2.23 20.33
N ASP A 199 23.73 0.91 20.44
CA ASP A 199 24.87 0.11 19.93
C ASP A 199 24.61 -0.50 18.54
N ALA A 200 23.52 -0.15 17.87
CA ALA A 200 23.23 -0.67 16.54
C ALA A 200 24.36 -0.30 15.57
N LYS A 201 24.83 -1.29 14.79
CA LYS A 201 25.91 -1.10 13.80
C LYS A 201 25.50 -0.14 12.69
N ASN A 202 24.23 -0.20 12.26
CA ASN A 202 23.70 0.71 11.28
C ASN A 202 23.30 2.03 11.97
N PRO A 203 23.88 3.19 11.56
CA PRO A 203 23.52 4.48 12.12
C PRO A 203 22.03 4.82 11.97
N GLN A 204 21.40 4.38 10.89
CA GLN A 204 19.98 4.62 10.64
C GLN A 204 19.10 3.96 11.71
N ASP A 205 19.41 2.73 12.11
CA ASP A 205 18.66 2.04 13.18
C ASP A 205 18.71 2.83 14.50
N ARG A 206 19.86 3.46 14.81
CA ARG A 206 19.99 4.31 16.01
C ARG A 206 19.14 5.57 15.93
N LEU A 207 19.04 6.19 14.75
CA LEU A 207 18.27 7.42 14.54
C LEU A 207 16.76 7.15 14.55
N GLU A 208 16.33 6.11 13.86
CA GLU A 208 14.91 5.75 13.76
C GLU A 208 14.33 5.25 15.07
N ALA A 209 15.12 4.57 15.90
CA ALA A 209 14.69 4.07 17.21
C ALA A 209 14.53 5.16 18.29
N ARG A 210 14.24 6.40 17.87
CA ARG A 210 14.06 7.57 18.76
C ARG A 210 12.67 8.17 18.66
N TYR A 211 11.77 7.65 17.87
CA TYR A 211 10.46 8.24 17.67
C TYR A 211 9.37 7.47 18.41
N ALA A 212 8.53 8.18 19.16
CA ALA A 212 7.35 7.65 19.85
C ALA A 212 6.11 8.37 19.37
N MET A 213 5.03 7.62 19.11
CA MET A 213 3.70 8.14 18.89
C MET A 213 2.99 8.25 20.25
N ILE A 214 2.38 9.41 20.55
CA ILE A 214 1.57 9.64 21.73
C ILE A 214 0.19 10.11 21.28
N SER A 215 -0.87 9.60 21.93
CA SER A 215 -2.24 10.01 21.69
C SER A 215 -2.93 10.32 23.01
N ALA A 216 -3.16 11.60 23.26
CA ALA A 216 -3.82 12.14 24.46
C ALA A 216 -4.68 13.36 24.07
N PHE A 217 -5.56 13.19 23.08
CA PHE A 217 -6.32 14.31 22.53
C PHE A 217 -7.66 14.59 23.28
N GLN A 218 -8.18 13.63 24.03
CA GLN A 218 -9.31 13.86 24.92
C GLN A 218 -8.88 14.75 26.10
N ASP A 219 -9.80 15.48 26.67
CA ASP A 219 -9.46 16.43 27.74
C ASP A 219 -8.95 15.71 29.02
N GLU A 220 -9.48 14.53 29.31
CA GLU A 220 -9.03 13.67 30.39
C GLU A 220 -7.63 13.11 30.13
N ASP A 221 -7.37 12.61 28.92
CA ASP A 221 -6.06 12.08 28.54
C ASP A 221 -4.99 13.18 28.53
N TRP A 222 -5.36 14.39 28.07
CA TRP A 222 -4.48 15.55 28.10
C TRP A 222 -4.10 15.94 29.53
N LYS A 223 -5.07 15.93 30.45
CA LYS A 223 -4.83 16.17 31.87
C LYS A 223 -3.83 15.18 32.46
N GLU A 224 -4.01 13.89 32.15
CA GLU A 224 -3.10 12.84 32.59
C GLU A 224 -1.72 12.98 31.99
N LEU A 225 -1.62 13.25 30.67
CA LEU A 225 -0.34 13.50 30.01
C LEU A 225 0.41 14.66 30.68
N CYS A 226 -0.26 15.77 30.97
CA CYS A 226 0.34 16.90 31.65
C CYS A 226 0.79 16.55 33.09
N ALA A 227 0.05 15.67 33.78
CA ALA A 227 0.41 15.22 35.11
C ALA A 227 1.70 14.40 35.13
N ILE A 228 1.81 13.39 34.21
CA ILE A 228 2.99 12.52 34.16
C ILE A 228 4.24 13.22 33.58
N THR A 229 4.05 14.26 32.78
CA THR A 229 5.14 15.03 32.16
C THR A 229 5.54 16.27 32.97
N GLY A 230 4.77 16.63 33.98
CA GLY A 230 4.98 17.84 34.78
C GLY A 230 4.60 19.14 34.09
N MET A 231 3.86 19.11 32.99
CA MET A 231 3.49 20.27 32.14
C MET A 231 2.23 21.00 32.65
N LYS A 232 2.20 21.32 33.93
CA LYS A 232 1.05 21.95 34.59
C LYS A 232 0.67 23.29 33.95
N ASP A 233 1.67 24.10 33.57
CA ASP A 233 1.41 25.42 32.99
C ASP A 233 0.74 25.31 31.63
N LEU A 234 1.11 24.30 30.82
CA LEU A 234 0.46 24.02 29.54
C LEU A 234 -0.97 23.50 29.72
N TYR A 235 -1.20 22.68 30.76
CA TYR A 235 -2.55 22.26 31.09
C TYR A 235 -3.43 23.46 31.47
N ASP A 236 -2.93 24.37 32.31
CA ASP A 236 -3.67 25.56 32.72
C ASP A 236 -3.95 26.52 31.55
N LYS A 237 -3.05 26.56 30.55
CA LYS A 237 -3.16 27.40 29.36
C LYS A 237 -4.09 26.82 28.27
N TYR A 238 -4.06 25.50 28.06
CA TYR A 238 -4.74 24.81 26.97
C TYR A 238 -5.61 23.64 27.49
N LYS A 239 -6.67 23.97 28.23
CA LYS A 239 -7.51 22.94 28.91
C LYS A 239 -8.37 22.16 27.95
N SER A 240 -8.98 22.86 26.97
CA SER A 240 -9.92 22.26 26.03
C SER A 240 -9.24 21.81 24.75
N HIS A 241 -9.79 20.76 24.12
CA HIS A 241 -9.35 20.30 22.82
C HIS A 241 -9.32 21.42 21.77
N LYS A 242 -10.33 22.32 21.81
CA LYS A 242 -10.40 23.47 20.87
C LYS A 242 -9.20 24.40 20.97
N GLU A 243 -8.69 24.63 22.16
CA GLU A 243 -7.49 25.47 22.37
C GLU A 243 -6.23 24.78 21.89
N ARG A 244 -6.13 23.45 22.09
CA ARG A 244 -4.95 22.66 21.75
C ARG A 244 -4.73 22.47 20.24
N VAL A 245 -5.79 22.51 19.43
CA VAL A 245 -5.65 22.32 17.96
C VAL A 245 -5.22 23.59 17.22
N GLU A 246 -5.16 24.72 17.90
CA GLU A 246 -4.60 25.94 17.29
C GLU A 246 -3.11 25.74 17.02
N ALA A 247 -2.62 26.31 15.90
CA ALA A 247 -1.28 26.08 15.39
C ALA A 247 -0.17 26.42 16.41
N GLU A 248 -0.30 27.57 17.06
CA GLU A 248 0.64 28.06 18.07
C GLU A 248 0.65 27.15 19.31
N ALA A 249 -0.52 26.67 19.74
CA ALA A 249 -0.64 25.75 20.84
C ALA A 249 0.04 24.40 20.52
N GLN A 250 -0.17 23.85 19.33
CA GLN A 250 0.47 22.62 18.92
C GLN A 250 1.99 22.74 18.91
N ILE A 251 2.55 23.82 18.35
CA ILE A 251 3.99 24.07 18.34
C ILE A 251 4.56 24.06 19.77
N GLU A 252 3.90 24.76 20.70
CA GLU A 252 4.34 24.84 22.10
C GLU A 252 4.22 23.49 22.82
N ILE A 253 3.13 22.78 22.62
CA ILE A 253 2.87 21.47 23.25
C ILE A 253 3.90 20.44 22.77
N TYR A 254 4.12 20.31 21.47
CA TYR A 254 5.08 19.32 20.96
C TYR A 254 6.52 19.68 21.31
N ALA A 255 6.90 20.96 21.32
CA ALA A 255 8.22 21.38 21.81
C ALA A 255 8.42 21.00 23.28
N ALA A 256 7.41 21.14 24.12
CA ALA A 256 7.47 20.74 25.53
C ALA A 256 7.53 19.22 25.71
N LEU A 257 6.78 18.45 24.90
CA LEU A 257 6.84 16.99 24.90
C LEU A 257 8.22 16.45 24.48
N GLU A 258 8.80 17.02 23.43
CA GLU A 258 10.16 16.65 23.01
C GLU A 258 11.22 17.04 24.04
N LYS A 259 11.05 18.20 24.70
CA LYS A 259 11.90 18.62 25.81
C LYS A 259 11.79 17.66 27.01
N TRP A 260 10.59 17.22 27.36
CA TRP A 260 10.38 16.20 28.41
C TRP A 260 11.01 14.84 28.03
N ALA A 261 11.01 14.50 26.75
CA ALA A 261 11.56 13.24 26.21
C ALA A 261 13.08 13.31 25.94
N GLU A 262 13.76 14.44 26.10
CA GLU A 262 15.17 14.64 25.68
C GLU A 262 16.18 13.74 26.41
N ASP A 263 15.85 13.28 27.61
CA ASP A 263 16.67 12.37 28.41
C ASP A 263 16.17 10.92 28.44
N LYS A 264 15.14 10.62 27.66
CA LYS A 264 14.46 9.31 27.60
C LYS A 264 14.64 8.62 26.26
N SER A 265 14.58 7.30 26.29
CA SER A 265 14.37 6.51 25.09
C SER A 265 12.87 6.46 24.73
N ARG A 266 12.54 6.09 23.50
CA ARG A 266 11.14 5.96 23.09
C ARG A 266 10.40 4.87 23.88
N SER A 267 11.08 3.76 24.26
CA SER A 267 10.49 2.71 25.10
C SER A 267 10.16 3.20 26.49
N GLU A 268 11.02 4.07 27.08
CA GLU A 268 10.73 4.71 28.35
C GLU A 268 9.52 5.64 28.23
N VAL A 269 9.43 6.46 27.18
CA VAL A 269 8.29 7.34 26.90
C VAL A 269 7.01 6.54 26.74
N VAL A 270 7.02 5.51 25.89
CA VAL A 270 5.86 4.65 25.63
C VAL A 270 5.40 3.99 26.92
N LYS A 271 6.34 3.43 27.71
CA LYS A 271 6.01 2.78 28.98
C LYS A 271 5.37 3.74 29.95
N VAL A 272 5.90 4.93 30.15
CA VAL A 272 5.33 5.94 31.08
C VAL A 272 3.92 6.31 30.67
N CYS A 273 3.65 6.50 29.37
CA CYS A 273 2.32 6.81 28.86
C CYS A 273 1.35 5.63 29.06
N GLN A 274 1.76 4.42 28.72
CA GLN A 274 0.92 3.23 28.85
C GLN A 274 0.62 2.89 30.30
N ASP A 275 1.59 3.03 31.21
CA ASP A 275 1.38 2.83 32.66
C ASP A 275 0.35 3.82 33.24
N ALA A 276 0.21 5.00 32.63
CA ALA A 276 -0.79 6.01 32.94
C ALA A 276 -2.14 5.80 32.19
N GLY A 277 -2.28 4.73 31.42
CA GLY A 277 -3.49 4.42 30.66
C GLY A 277 -3.64 5.20 29.35
N LEU A 278 -2.60 5.92 28.92
CA LEU A 278 -2.58 6.65 27.66
C LEU A 278 -2.16 5.76 26.50
N LEU A 279 -2.63 6.10 25.30
CA LEU A 279 -2.21 5.41 24.07
C LEU A 279 -0.85 5.93 23.62
N ALA A 280 0.12 5.05 23.53
CA ALA A 280 1.45 5.35 22.98
C ALA A 280 2.06 4.10 22.36
N GLU A 281 2.82 4.29 21.27
CA GLU A 281 3.49 3.21 20.55
C GLU A 281 4.86 3.67 20.03
N PRO A 282 5.86 2.77 19.95
CA PRO A 282 7.10 3.09 19.28
C PRO A 282 6.89 3.18 17.77
N VAL A 283 7.58 4.09 17.09
CA VAL A 283 7.68 4.05 15.63
C VAL A 283 8.66 2.95 15.26
N CYS A 284 8.13 1.81 14.82
CA CYS A 284 8.92 0.62 14.52
C CYS A 284 9.57 0.74 13.12
N ASN A 285 10.81 0.24 13.01
CA ASN A 285 11.43 -0.02 11.72
C ASN A 285 11.05 -1.43 11.20
N ASP A 286 11.52 -1.77 9.99
CA ASP A 286 11.22 -3.04 9.34
C ASP A 286 11.62 -4.26 10.20
N ARG A 287 12.81 -4.22 10.83
CA ARG A 287 13.27 -5.32 11.69
C ARG A 287 12.31 -5.52 12.86
N GLU A 288 11.97 -4.47 13.57
CA GLU A 288 11.09 -4.53 14.73
C GLU A 288 9.70 -5.03 14.35
N TYR A 289 9.18 -4.57 13.21
CA TYR A 289 7.90 -5.05 12.71
C TYR A 289 7.93 -6.54 12.34
N TYR A 290 8.93 -6.98 11.59
CA TYR A 290 9.01 -8.35 11.12
C TYR A 290 9.43 -9.36 12.20
N GLU A 291 10.14 -8.92 13.22
CA GLU A 291 10.51 -9.74 14.39
C GLU A 291 9.43 -9.78 15.47
N ASN A 292 8.44 -8.91 15.40
CA ASN A 292 7.38 -8.80 16.40
C ASN A 292 6.52 -10.06 16.45
N GLU A 293 6.40 -10.65 17.65
CA GLU A 293 5.65 -11.89 17.91
C GLU A 293 4.16 -11.74 17.57
N HIS A 294 3.57 -10.58 17.81
CA HIS A 294 2.17 -10.32 17.50
C HIS A 294 1.86 -10.53 16.00
N TRP A 295 2.68 -9.95 15.11
CA TRP A 295 2.48 -10.06 13.66
C TRP A 295 2.78 -11.45 13.13
N ARG A 296 3.74 -12.16 13.74
CA ARG A 296 4.03 -13.57 13.43
C ARG A 296 2.88 -14.47 13.84
N THR A 297 2.36 -14.31 15.06
CA THR A 297 1.21 -15.08 15.56
C THR A 297 -0.05 -14.84 14.72
N ARG A 298 -0.28 -13.61 14.27
CA ARG A 298 -1.38 -13.29 13.34
C ARG A 298 -1.17 -13.84 11.92
N GLY A 299 0.01 -14.34 11.60
CA GLY A 299 0.37 -14.77 10.25
C GLY A 299 0.46 -13.62 9.23
N THR A 300 0.64 -12.38 9.73
CA THR A 300 0.84 -11.20 8.87
C THR A 300 2.16 -11.31 8.12
N VAL A 301 3.17 -11.88 8.76
CA VAL A 301 4.45 -12.24 8.17
C VAL A 301 4.78 -13.68 8.49
N ARG A 302 5.43 -14.36 7.57
CA ARG A 302 5.88 -15.75 7.76
C ARG A 302 7.04 -16.11 6.85
N TRP A 303 7.83 -17.05 7.29
CA TRP A 303 8.87 -17.66 6.48
C TRP A 303 8.27 -18.64 5.47
N MET A 304 8.77 -18.58 4.24
CA MET A 304 8.42 -19.46 3.14
C MET A 304 9.70 -20.03 2.56
N ASP A 305 9.73 -21.35 2.39
CA ASP A 305 10.78 -22.00 1.63
C ASP A 305 10.57 -21.78 0.14
N ASP A 306 11.58 -21.26 -0.53
CA ASP A 306 11.58 -20.99 -1.97
C ASP A 306 12.71 -21.76 -2.64
N PRO A 307 12.45 -22.51 -3.72
CA PRO A 307 13.48 -23.33 -4.38
C PRO A 307 14.67 -22.54 -4.91
N THR A 308 14.50 -21.24 -5.17
CA THR A 308 15.56 -20.38 -5.74
C THR A 308 16.31 -19.60 -4.69
N PHE A 309 15.62 -19.12 -3.66
CA PHE A 309 16.16 -18.20 -2.67
C PHE A 309 16.34 -18.82 -1.27
N GLY A 310 15.87 -20.05 -1.05
CA GLY A 310 15.78 -20.65 0.29
C GLY A 310 14.70 -19.96 1.13
N ASP A 311 14.95 -19.83 2.43
CA ASP A 311 13.99 -19.20 3.33
C ASP A 311 13.83 -17.70 3.04
N VAL A 312 12.62 -17.30 2.68
CA VAL A 312 12.23 -15.90 2.44
C VAL A 312 11.13 -15.51 3.41
N LEU A 313 11.34 -14.39 4.11
CA LEU A 313 10.29 -13.77 4.91
C LEU A 313 9.31 -13.07 3.99
N GLN A 314 8.04 -13.41 4.09
CA GLN A 314 7.00 -12.91 3.20
C GLN A 314 5.77 -12.44 3.98
N HIS A 315 5.06 -11.49 3.41
CA HIS A 315 3.76 -11.09 3.92
C HIS A 315 2.75 -12.23 3.75
N GLY A 316 2.20 -12.70 4.85
CA GLY A 316 1.26 -13.84 4.88
C GLY A 316 -0.17 -13.47 4.54
N SER A 317 -0.58 -12.24 4.81
CA SER A 317 -1.95 -11.79 4.57
C SER A 317 -1.93 -10.35 4.09
N TYR A 318 -2.51 -10.08 2.92
CA TYR A 318 -2.53 -8.72 2.43
C TYR A 318 -3.81 -8.00 2.86
N SER A 319 -4.88 -8.05 2.40
CA SER A 319 -5.89 -6.99 2.52
C SER A 319 -7.27 -7.43 2.99
N ALA A 320 -7.55 -8.71 3.00
CA ALA A 320 -8.91 -9.18 3.27
C ALA A 320 -9.19 -9.46 4.76
N GLY A 321 -8.22 -9.21 5.65
CA GLY A 321 -8.33 -9.64 7.05
C GLY A 321 -8.27 -11.16 7.20
N LEU A 322 -8.58 -11.64 8.40
CA LEU A 322 -8.61 -13.06 8.72
C LEU A 322 -10.03 -13.61 8.53
N LEU A 323 -10.26 -14.31 7.43
CA LEU A 323 -11.55 -14.93 7.14
C LEU A 323 -11.66 -16.29 7.83
N SER A 324 -12.59 -16.45 8.75
CA SER A 324 -12.72 -17.65 9.58
C SER A 324 -13.08 -18.92 8.80
N LYS A 325 -13.79 -18.80 7.68
CA LYS A 325 -14.24 -19.93 6.85
C LYS A 325 -13.40 -20.16 5.60
N THR A 326 -12.74 -19.11 5.11
CA THR A 326 -11.93 -19.13 3.90
C THR A 326 -10.58 -18.46 4.18
N PRO A 327 -9.76 -19.02 5.07
CA PRO A 327 -8.46 -18.43 5.39
C PRO A 327 -7.59 -18.37 4.14
N ARG A 328 -6.83 -17.29 4.03
CA ARG A 328 -5.88 -17.13 2.93
C ARG A 328 -4.82 -18.21 3.00
N ARG A 329 -4.47 -18.77 1.83
CA ARG A 329 -3.36 -19.71 1.66
C ARG A 329 -2.30 -19.09 0.75
N LEU A 330 -1.06 -19.16 1.16
CA LEU A 330 0.11 -18.79 0.37
C LEU A 330 0.83 -20.09 0.02
N PHE A 331 0.78 -20.48 -1.26
CA PHE A 331 1.37 -21.73 -1.75
C PHE A 331 2.81 -21.53 -2.22
N TRP A 332 3.08 -20.40 -2.91
CA TRP A 332 4.42 -19.95 -3.33
C TRP A 332 4.46 -18.43 -3.38
N ILE A 333 5.66 -17.87 -3.29
CA ILE A 333 5.86 -16.41 -3.27
C ILE A 333 6.03 -15.83 -4.68
N TRP A 334 6.52 -16.64 -5.61
CA TRP A 334 6.72 -16.26 -7.01
C TRP A 334 7.02 -17.51 -7.84
N ARG A 335 7.09 -17.33 -9.15
CA ARG A 335 7.59 -18.37 -10.08
C ARG A 335 8.44 -17.71 -11.15
N PRO A 336 9.49 -18.37 -11.69
CA PRO A 336 10.25 -17.85 -12.82
C PRO A 336 9.37 -17.57 -14.04
N VAL A 337 9.77 -16.61 -14.84
CA VAL A 337 9.08 -16.25 -16.10
C VAL A 337 9.04 -17.50 -16.99
N GLY A 338 7.86 -17.86 -17.50
CA GLY A 338 7.65 -19.04 -18.33
C GLY A 338 7.67 -20.40 -17.61
N ALA A 339 7.84 -20.41 -16.28
CA ALA A 339 7.91 -21.66 -15.50
C ALA A 339 6.66 -22.54 -15.65
N ASP A 340 5.55 -21.95 -16.00
CA ASP A 340 4.26 -22.65 -16.13
C ASP A 340 3.79 -22.81 -17.57
N ASN A 341 4.66 -22.54 -18.57
CA ASN A 341 4.29 -22.67 -19.96
C ASN A 341 3.73 -24.07 -20.30
N VAL A 342 4.42 -25.14 -19.91
CA VAL A 342 3.94 -26.51 -20.15
C VAL A 342 2.61 -26.76 -19.44
N LYS A 343 2.50 -26.36 -18.18
CA LYS A 343 1.27 -26.53 -17.41
C LYS A 343 0.07 -25.83 -18.05
N ILE A 344 0.25 -24.60 -18.53
CA ILE A 344 -0.84 -23.84 -19.10
C ILE A 344 -1.12 -24.23 -20.55
N TYR A 345 -0.10 -24.29 -21.40
CA TYR A 345 -0.32 -24.57 -22.81
C TYR A 345 -0.65 -26.03 -23.08
N HIS A 346 0.05 -26.99 -22.43
CA HIS A 346 -0.20 -28.39 -22.64
C HIS A 346 -1.30 -28.95 -21.76
N GLU A 347 -1.14 -28.87 -20.41
CA GLU A 347 -2.05 -29.54 -19.51
C GLU A 347 -3.44 -28.89 -19.45
N LEU A 348 -3.50 -27.52 -19.50
CA LEU A 348 -4.75 -26.78 -19.41
C LEU A 348 -5.40 -26.55 -20.78
N LEU A 349 -4.66 -26.09 -21.78
CA LEU A 349 -5.18 -25.72 -23.11
C LEU A 349 -5.12 -26.88 -24.10
N GLY A 350 -4.40 -27.97 -23.82
CA GLY A 350 -4.37 -29.17 -24.64
C GLY A 350 -3.48 -29.09 -25.88
N TYR A 351 -2.58 -28.12 -25.99
CA TYR A 351 -1.63 -28.07 -27.08
C TYR A 351 -0.67 -29.25 -27.01
N PRO A 352 -0.32 -29.92 -28.16
CA PRO A 352 0.60 -31.03 -28.17
C PRO A 352 2.02 -30.56 -27.77
N THR A 353 2.78 -31.42 -27.13
CA THR A 353 4.15 -31.15 -26.65
C THR A 353 5.05 -30.66 -27.78
N SER A 354 4.92 -31.25 -28.99
CA SER A 354 5.66 -30.84 -30.18
C SER A 354 5.40 -29.37 -30.60
N LYS A 355 4.20 -28.89 -30.35
CA LYS A 355 3.86 -27.46 -30.61
C LYS A 355 4.53 -26.53 -29.62
N ILE A 356 4.62 -26.96 -28.38
CA ILE A 356 5.29 -26.18 -27.30
C ILE A 356 6.80 -26.15 -27.55
N GLU A 357 7.40 -27.29 -27.97
CA GLU A 357 8.80 -27.36 -28.38
C GLU A 357 9.08 -26.41 -29.55
N GLU A 358 8.22 -26.42 -30.58
CA GLU A 358 8.29 -25.47 -31.69
C GLU A 358 8.28 -24.02 -31.23
N TRP A 359 7.40 -23.67 -30.28
CA TRP A 359 7.30 -22.31 -29.75
C TRP A 359 8.54 -21.90 -28.93
N TYR A 360 9.13 -22.82 -28.17
CA TYR A 360 10.42 -22.59 -27.50
C TYR A 360 11.55 -22.36 -28.49
N ASP A 361 11.66 -23.21 -29.54
CA ASP A 361 12.69 -23.10 -30.59
C ASP A 361 12.60 -21.77 -31.31
N LYS A 362 11.41 -21.25 -31.50
CA LYS A 362 11.15 -19.96 -32.13
C LYS A 362 11.24 -18.76 -31.14
N ALA A 363 11.48 -19.00 -29.87
CA ALA A 363 11.43 -18.00 -28.79
C ALA A 363 10.09 -17.23 -28.73
N TRP A 364 8.98 -17.90 -28.96
CA TRP A 364 7.63 -17.34 -28.84
C TRP A 364 7.09 -17.43 -27.41
N ILE A 365 7.60 -18.41 -26.65
CA ILE A 365 7.31 -18.64 -25.22
C ILE A 365 8.59 -18.89 -24.42
#